data_eb3ceb168ed4222d03f8fe7537617a78
#
_entry.id   eb3ceb168ed4222d03f8fe7537617a78
#
_cell.length_a   1.000
_cell.length_b   1.000
_cell.length_c   1.000
_cell.angle_alpha   90.00
_cell.angle_beta   90.00
_cell.angle_gamma   90.00
#
_symmetry.space_group_name_H-M   'P 1'
#
loop_
_entity.id
_entity.type
_entity.pdbx_description
1 polymer ?
#
loop_
_entity_poly.entity_id
_entity_poly.type
_entity_poly.pdbx_seq_one_letter_code
_entity_poly.pdbx_strand_id
1 'polypeptide(L)'
;MIRDTESKITDEELFLSSAFQKYQTSLAKAATGRSRYGLQVLMEWDSSENADIAYTDNYRIHCNAANSITQSFPSRFLRSQSLTGLTGHEIGHLRYSDFASLQLYLTNMENGSFYPEAPDNLPSGYKANLQDILDAMEEKDNATCLTLSRCAAQFNNILEDIYIEARMCEEYPVTFKQGIQINNLRMSELIPSIQEQIDCGYQPFSIMSNLILSYCRTGNINNRTNYSGEYTDTLSDCMDYIDDALIATQG
;
A
#
# COMPACT_ATOMS: atom_id res chain seq x y z
N MET A 1 -15.28 -22.46 -9.28
CA MET A 1 -14.78 -22.09 -10.62
C MET A 1 -15.83 -21.18 -11.24
N ILE A 2 -15.56 -19.87 -11.30
CA ILE A 2 -16.41 -18.90 -11.97
C ILE A 2 -16.12 -19.06 -13.46
N ARG A 3 -17.02 -19.73 -14.19
CA ARG A 3 -16.90 -19.84 -15.64
C ARG A 3 -17.37 -18.52 -16.24
N ASP A 4 -16.65 -17.99 -17.21
CA ASP A 4 -17.04 -16.87 -18.09
C ASP A 4 -18.17 -17.30 -19.08
N THR A 5 -19.10 -18.09 -18.63
CA THR A 5 -20.31 -18.33 -19.39
C THR A 5 -21.25 -17.16 -19.13
N GLU A 6 -21.91 -16.65 -20.17
CA GLU A 6 -22.91 -15.59 -20.17
C GLU A 6 -23.88 -15.70 -18.97
N SER A 7 -23.39 -15.31 -17.80
CA SER A 7 -24.22 -15.27 -16.61
C SER A 7 -25.07 -14.02 -16.72
N LYS A 8 -26.36 -14.18 -16.51
CA LYS A 8 -27.35 -13.10 -16.54
C LYS A 8 -27.18 -12.11 -15.40
N ILE A 9 -26.29 -12.40 -14.43
CA ILE A 9 -26.00 -11.55 -13.28
C ILE A 9 -24.85 -10.61 -13.58
N THR A 10 -24.91 -9.38 -13.08
CA THR A 10 -23.82 -8.38 -13.17
C THR A 10 -22.67 -8.73 -12.23
N ASP A 11 -21.54 -8.04 -12.37
CA ASP A 11 -20.43 -8.17 -11.42
C ASP A 11 -20.81 -7.64 -10.03
N GLU A 12 -21.57 -6.54 -9.98
CA GLU A 12 -22.13 -6.01 -8.76
C GLU A 12 -22.98 -7.04 -8.03
N GLU A 13 -23.97 -7.62 -8.71
CA GLU A 13 -24.82 -8.66 -8.11
C GLU A 13 -24.02 -9.87 -7.64
N LEU A 14 -22.97 -10.27 -8.37
CA LEU A 14 -22.14 -11.40 -8.00
C LEU A 14 -21.30 -11.07 -6.76
N PHE A 15 -20.54 -9.98 -6.79
CA PHE A 15 -19.58 -9.67 -5.72
C PHE A 15 -20.27 -9.21 -4.44
N LEU A 16 -21.42 -8.55 -4.53
CA LEU A 16 -22.27 -8.24 -3.37
C LEU A 16 -23.10 -9.41 -2.85
N SER A 17 -23.11 -10.54 -3.56
CA SER A 17 -23.91 -11.70 -3.12
C SER A 17 -23.47 -12.23 -1.75
N SER A 18 -24.45 -12.70 -0.97
CA SER A 18 -24.15 -13.35 0.31
C SER A 18 -23.20 -14.54 0.19
N ALA A 19 -23.22 -15.24 -0.96
CA ALA A 19 -22.37 -16.39 -1.22
C ALA A 19 -20.90 -15.95 -1.34
N PHE A 20 -20.62 -14.88 -2.10
CA PHE A 20 -19.28 -14.35 -2.28
C PHE A 20 -18.73 -13.76 -0.97
N GLN A 21 -19.52 -12.96 -0.26
CA GLN A 21 -19.11 -12.39 1.04
C GLN A 21 -18.85 -13.47 2.10
N LYS A 22 -19.67 -14.52 2.15
CA LYS A 22 -19.43 -15.66 3.05
C LYS A 22 -18.16 -16.42 2.68
N TYR A 23 -17.87 -16.57 1.41
CA TYR A 23 -16.62 -17.18 0.94
C TYR A 23 -15.42 -16.39 1.41
N GLN A 24 -15.36 -15.09 1.15
CA GLN A 24 -14.27 -14.20 1.59
C GLN A 24 -14.15 -14.17 3.12
N THR A 25 -15.28 -14.09 3.83
CA THR A 25 -15.31 -14.17 5.29
C THR A 25 -14.73 -15.49 5.82
N SER A 26 -14.98 -16.61 5.13
CA SER A 26 -14.44 -17.91 5.52
C SER A 26 -12.93 -17.97 5.36
N LEU A 27 -12.39 -17.36 4.29
CA LEU A 27 -10.94 -17.23 4.10
C LEU A 27 -10.32 -16.38 5.21
N ALA A 28 -10.91 -15.23 5.51
CA ALA A 28 -10.42 -14.33 6.55
C ALA A 28 -10.41 -15.00 7.93
N LYS A 29 -11.47 -15.70 8.29
CA LYS A 29 -11.55 -16.45 9.56
C LYS A 29 -10.52 -17.57 9.64
N ALA A 30 -10.32 -18.30 8.55
CA ALA A 30 -9.34 -19.38 8.50
C ALA A 30 -7.91 -18.86 8.70
N ALA A 31 -7.57 -17.75 8.02
CA ALA A 31 -6.23 -17.17 8.08
C ALA A 31 -5.94 -16.44 9.40
N THR A 32 -6.93 -15.79 10.01
CA THR A 32 -6.72 -15.03 11.26
C THR A 32 -6.98 -15.82 12.52
N GLY A 33 -7.62 -16.99 12.45
CA GLY A 33 -8.11 -17.73 13.61
C GLY A 33 -9.21 -17.01 14.41
N ARG A 34 -9.76 -15.92 13.86
CA ARG A 34 -10.73 -15.05 14.54
C ARG A 34 -12.19 -15.47 14.39
N SER A 35 -12.44 -16.76 14.20
CA SER A 35 -13.82 -17.27 14.06
C SER A 35 -14.75 -16.92 15.22
N ARG A 36 -14.20 -16.81 16.43
CA ARG A 36 -14.94 -16.48 17.65
C ARG A 36 -15.30 -15.01 17.79
N TYR A 37 -14.61 -14.10 17.09
CA TYR A 37 -14.74 -12.65 17.26
C TYR A 37 -15.60 -11.98 16.21
N GLY A 38 -16.35 -12.75 15.43
CA GLY A 38 -17.32 -12.20 14.49
C GLY A 38 -16.72 -11.51 13.25
N LEU A 39 -15.41 -11.74 12.96
CA LEU A 39 -14.80 -11.15 11.76
C LEU A 39 -15.65 -11.42 10.52
N GLN A 40 -15.90 -10.38 9.75
CA GLN A 40 -16.67 -10.41 8.51
C GLN A 40 -15.93 -9.66 7.41
N VAL A 41 -16.07 -10.14 6.17
CA VAL A 41 -15.68 -9.41 4.97
C VAL A 41 -16.95 -8.85 4.35
N LEU A 42 -16.99 -7.54 4.19
CA LEU A 42 -18.08 -6.80 3.53
C LEU A 42 -17.59 -6.38 2.15
N MET A 43 -18.36 -6.76 1.13
CA MET A 43 -18.14 -6.26 -0.22
C MET A 43 -19.03 -5.06 -0.46
N GLU A 44 -18.44 -3.99 -0.97
CA GLU A 44 -19.08 -2.74 -1.28
C GLU A 44 -19.00 -2.48 -2.79
N TRP A 45 -19.85 -1.61 -3.30
CA TRP A 45 -19.82 -1.20 -4.68
C TRP A 45 -19.92 0.32 -4.75
N ASP A 46 -18.78 0.97 -4.72
CA ASP A 46 -18.67 2.43 -4.84
C ASP A 46 -17.70 2.77 -5.97
N SER A 47 -18.22 3.35 -7.04
CA SER A 47 -17.46 3.76 -8.22
C SER A 47 -17.03 5.22 -8.17
N SER A 48 -17.16 5.91 -7.03
CA SER A 48 -16.68 7.28 -6.86
C SER A 48 -15.15 7.32 -6.91
N GLU A 49 -14.61 8.42 -7.43
CA GLU A 49 -13.17 8.59 -7.67
C GLU A 49 -12.34 8.52 -6.37
N ASN A 50 -12.93 8.90 -5.24
CA ASN A 50 -12.27 8.93 -3.94
C ASN A 50 -12.70 7.77 -3.03
N ALA A 51 -13.35 6.74 -3.56
CA ALA A 51 -13.74 5.58 -2.77
C ALA A 51 -12.51 4.77 -2.36
N ASP A 52 -12.49 4.33 -1.11
CA ASP A 52 -11.46 3.43 -0.61
C ASP A 52 -11.46 2.12 -1.40
N ILE A 53 -10.26 1.56 -1.63
CA ILE A 53 -10.10 0.27 -2.31
C ILE A 53 -10.46 -0.86 -1.38
N ALA A 54 -9.85 -0.88 -0.20
CA ALA A 54 -10.12 -1.77 0.91
C ALA A 54 -9.60 -1.16 2.21
N TYR A 55 -10.14 -1.57 3.34
CA TYR A 55 -9.62 -1.22 4.67
C TYR A 55 -10.14 -2.19 5.74
N THR A 56 -9.50 -2.20 6.90
CA THR A 56 -9.99 -2.92 8.08
C THR A 56 -10.17 -2.01 9.29
N ASP A 57 -11.23 -2.27 10.07
CA ASP A 57 -11.50 -1.63 11.37
C ASP A 57 -11.15 -2.55 12.55
N ASN A 58 -10.38 -3.62 12.35
CA ASN A 58 -10.07 -4.71 13.27
C ASN A 58 -11.22 -5.70 13.53
N TYR A 59 -12.43 -5.40 13.14
CA TYR A 59 -13.60 -6.28 13.28
C TYR A 59 -14.16 -6.72 11.93
N ARG A 60 -14.01 -5.85 10.94
CA ARG A 60 -14.51 -6.07 9.58
C ARG A 60 -13.43 -5.72 8.58
N ILE A 61 -13.45 -6.41 7.48
CA ILE A 61 -12.68 -6.07 6.29
C ILE A 61 -13.67 -5.54 5.27
N HIS A 62 -13.45 -4.33 4.79
CA HIS A 62 -14.23 -3.69 3.75
C HIS A 62 -13.47 -3.77 2.44
N CYS A 63 -14.08 -4.29 1.39
CA CYS A 63 -13.49 -4.37 0.07
C CYS A 63 -14.46 -3.78 -0.95
N ASN A 64 -14.04 -2.73 -1.62
CA ASN A 64 -14.82 -2.12 -2.68
C ASN A 64 -14.63 -2.88 -3.99
N ALA A 65 -15.65 -3.61 -4.43
CA ALA A 65 -15.59 -4.39 -5.67
C ALA A 65 -15.61 -3.52 -6.94
N ALA A 66 -16.04 -2.26 -6.85
CA ALA A 66 -16.03 -1.31 -7.95
C ALA A 66 -14.70 -0.53 -8.09
N ASN A 67 -13.69 -0.79 -7.26
CA ASN A 67 -12.42 -0.07 -7.31
C ASN A 67 -11.72 -0.21 -8.68
N SER A 68 -10.94 0.81 -9.05
CA SER A 68 -10.30 0.92 -10.36
C SER A 68 -9.33 -0.23 -10.68
N ILE A 69 -8.62 -0.75 -9.69
CA ILE A 69 -7.68 -1.87 -9.86
C ILE A 69 -8.47 -3.12 -10.26
N THR A 70 -9.46 -3.52 -9.46
CA THR A 70 -10.29 -4.69 -9.72
C THR A 70 -11.02 -4.57 -11.06
N GLN A 71 -11.63 -3.43 -11.34
CA GLN A 71 -12.40 -3.22 -12.57
C GLN A 71 -11.54 -3.14 -13.83
N SER A 72 -10.25 -2.85 -13.73
CA SER A 72 -9.32 -2.85 -14.86
C SER A 72 -9.02 -4.25 -15.40
N PHE A 73 -9.32 -5.32 -14.67
CA PHE A 73 -9.10 -6.68 -15.14
C PHE A 73 -10.17 -7.12 -16.17
N PRO A 74 -9.75 -7.80 -17.25
CA PRO A 74 -10.65 -8.10 -18.37
C PRO A 74 -11.67 -9.19 -18.07
N SER A 75 -11.43 -10.09 -17.10
CA SER A 75 -12.32 -11.19 -16.81
C SER A 75 -12.83 -11.19 -15.38
N ARG A 76 -14.04 -11.69 -15.20
CA ARG A 76 -14.68 -11.86 -13.89
C ARG A 76 -13.87 -12.76 -12.95
N PHE A 77 -13.14 -13.74 -13.50
CA PHE A 77 -12.22 -14.58 -12.73
C PHE A 77 -11.09 -13.76 -12.14
N LEU A 78 -10.41 -12.92 -12.94
CA LEU A 78 -9.33 -12.05 -12.46
C LEU A 78 -9.84 -11.00 -11.46
N ARG A 79 -11.03 -10.44 -11.67
CA ARG A 79 -11.67 -9.54 -10.70
C ARG A 79 -11.92 -10.23 -9.35
N SER A 80 -12.38 -11.48 -9.39
CA SER A 80 -12.55 -12.29 -8.17
C SER A 80 -11.22 -12.59 -7.48
N GLN A 81 -10.14 -12.87 -8.25
CA GLN A 81 -8.80 -13.04 -7.70
C GLN A 81 -8.27 -11.73 -7.09
N SER A 82 -8.49 -10.60 -7.76
CA SER A 82 -8.14 -9.27 -7.24
C SER A 82 -8.80 -9.01 -5.87
N LEU A 83 -10.11 -9.24 -5.75
CA LEU A 83 -10.84 -9.08 -4.49
C LEU A 83 -10.34 -10.04 -3.39
N THR A 84 -9.96 -11.26 -3.77
CA THR A 84 -9.34 -12.20 -2.82
C THR A 84 -7.96 -11.70 -2.38
N GLY A 85 -7.19 -11.10 -3.29
CA GLY A 85 -5.91 -10.46 -2.98
C GLY A 85 -6.06 -9.28 -2.01
N LEU A 86 -7.05 -8.39 -2.24
CA LEU A 86 -7.37 -7.30 -1.32
C LEU A 86 -7.78 -7.83 0.06
N THR A 87 -8.64 -8.84 0.11
CA THR A 87 -8.98 -9.50 1.38
C THR A 87 -7.73 -10.05 2.08
N GLY A 88 -6.79 -10.64 1.32
CA GLY A 88 -5.53 -11.15 1.85
C GLY A 88 -4.63 -10.04 2.41
N HIS A 89 -4.57 -8.90 1.74
CA HIS A 89 -3.86 -7.71 2.19
C HIS A 89 -4.40 -7.22 3.54
N GLU A 90 -5.72 -7.04 3.67
CA GLU A 90 -6.34 -6.60 4.93
C GLU A 90 -6.18 -7.62 6.07
N ILE A 91 -6.16 -8.92 5.75
CA ILE A 91 -5.81 -9.96 6.71
C ILE A 91 -4.35 -9.80 7.19
N GLY A 92 -3.45 -9.41 6.29
CA GLY A 92 -2.06 -9.10 6.61
C GLY A 92 -1.96 -8.04 7.70
N HIS A 93 -2.66 -6.93 7.57
CA HIS A 93 -2.72 -5.89 8.60
C HIS A 93 -3.26 -6.43 9.93
N LEU A 94 -4.33 -7.23 9.92
CA LEU A 94 -4.88 -7.83 11.15
C LEU A 94 -3.92 -8.78 11.87
N ARG A 95 -2.92 -9.31 11.17
CA ARG A 95 -1.99 -10.32 11.71
C ARG A 95 -0.64 -9.75 12.10
N TYR A 96 -0.14 -8.78 11.34
CA TYR A 96 1.27 -8.40 11.38
C TYR A 96 1.51 -6.92 11.68
N SER A 97 0.50 -6.04 11.54
CA SER A 97 0.67 -4.61 11.83
C SER A 97 0.72 -4.33 13.33
N ASP A 98 1.68 -3.50 13.74
CA ASP A 98 1.73 -2.94 15.09
C ASP A 98 1.28 -1.47 15.07
N PHE A 99 -0.03 -1.27 14.98
CA PHE A 99 -0.64 0.05 14.96
C PHE A 99 -0.30 0.91 16.19
N ALA A 100 -0.05 0.28 17.34
CA ALA A 100 0.25 1.01 18.57
C ALA A 100 1.64 1.63 18.52
N SER A 101 2.66 0.88 18.09
CA SER A 101 4.02 1.38 17.91
C SER A 101 4.08 2.44 16.82
N LEU A 102 3.39 2.24 15.70
CA LEU A 102 3.30 3.25 14.63
C LEU A 102 2.68 4.55 15.13
N GLN A 103 1.55 4.47 15.83
CA GLN A 103 0.89 5.66 16.39
C GLN A 103 1.81 6.42 17.36
N LEU A 104 2.54 5.71 18.22
CA LEU A 104 3.49 6.32 19.14
C LEU A 104 4.63 7.02 18.39
N TYR A 105 5.19 6.38 17.36
CA TYR A 105 6.25 6.92 16.51
C TYR A 105 5.81 8.23 15.85
N LEU A 106 4.65 8.21 15.16
CA LEU A 106 4.13 9.39 14.46
C LEU A 106 3.76 10.52 15.42
N THR A 107 3.15 10.22 16.57
CA THR A 107 2.83 11.21 17.60
C THR A 107 4.10 11.89 18.15
N ASN A 108 5.19 11.15 18.34
CA ASN A 108 6.44 11.72 18.80
C ASN A 108 7.09 12.64 17.74
N MET A 109 6.99 12.29 16.46
CA MET A 109 7.41 13.19 15.37
C MET A 109 6.56 14.47 15.32
N GLU A 110 5.25 14.37 15.39
CA GLU A 110 4.34 15.52 15.38
C GLU A 110 4.62 16.50 16.51
N ASN A 111 5.02 15.99 17.67
CA ASN A 111 5.34 16.79 18.84
C ASN A 111 6.79 17.31 18.87
N GLY A 112 7.59 17.04 17.84
CA GLY A 112 9.02 17.40 17.81
C GLY A 112 9.83 16.69 18.89
N SER A 113 9.41 15.51 19.34
CA SER A 113 10.08 14.77 20.42
C SER A 113 10.99 13.66 19.92
N PHE A 114 10.87 13.29 18.66
CA PHE A 114 11.65 12.22 18.04
C PHE A 114 11.82 12.47 16.53
N TYR A 115 13.03 12.27 16.06
CA TYR A 115 13.39 12.15 14.65
C TYR A 115 14.42 11.02 14.51
N PRO A 116 14.35 10.18 13.46
CA PRO A 116 15.29 9.09 13.24
C PRO A 116 16.74 9.59 13.14
N GLU A 117 17.68 8.80 13.61
CA GLU A 117 19.10 9.09 13.39
C GLU A 117 19.42 9.06 11.89
N ALA A 118 20.22 10.03 11.46
CA ALA A 118 20.67 10.07 10.08
C ALA A 118 21.66 8.93 9.79
N PRO A 119 21.64 8.36 8.57
CA PRO A 119 22.66 7.38 8.18
C PRO A 119 24.05 7.99 8.22
N ASP A 120 25.05 7.19 8.65
CA ASP A 120 26.46 7.63 8.72
C ASP A 120 27.01 8.10 7.38
N ASN A 121 26.53 7.49 6.30
CA ASN A 121 26.93 7.75 4.91
C ASN A 121 26.07 8.80 4.20
N LEU A 122 25.31 9.63 4.92
CA LEU A 122 24.46 10.66 4.31
C LEU A 122 25.28 11.58 3.39
N PRO A 123 24.91 11.71 2.09
CA PRO A 123 25.60 12.55 1.14
C PRO A 123 25.66 14.01 1.62
N SER A 124 26.76 14.70 1.35
CA SER A 124 27.01 16.05 1.87
C SER A 124 25.95 17.08 1.46
N GLY A 125 25.32 16.89 0.28
CA GLY A 125 24.25 17.77 -0.20
C GLY A 125 22.98 17.72 0.67
N TYR A 126 22.76 16.63 1.40
CA TYR A 126 21.58 16.49 2.26
C TYR A 126 21.81 16.91 3.73
N LYS A 127 23.08 17.17 4.11
CA LYS A 127 23.40 17.54 5.51
C LYS A 127 22.80 18.88 5.93
N ALA A 128 22.72 19.84 5.02
CA ALA A 128 22.08 21.13 5.28
C ALA A 128 20.57 20.95 5.52
N ASN A 129 19.90 20.19 4.67
CA ASN A 129 18.47 19.90 4.81
C ASN A 129 18.18 19.14 6.12
N LEU A 130 19.07 18.21 6.51
CA LEU A 130 18.94 17.52 7.79
C LEU A 130 19.04 18.50 8.96
N GLN A 131 20.01 19.46 8.92
CA GLN A 131 20.14 20.45 9.98
C GLN A 131 18.90 21.32 10.09
N ASP A 132 18.33 21.78 8.96
CA ASP A 132 17.10 22.56 8.95
C ASP A 132 15.92 21.76 9.57
N ILE A 133 15.85 20.46 9.31
CA ILE A 133 14.86 19.57 9.94
C ILE A 133 15.07 19.48 11.45
N LEU A 134 16.30 19.25 11.89
CA LEU A 134 16.63 19.12 13.32
C LEU A 134 16.36 20.41 14.09
N ASP A 135 16.71 21.56 13.50
CA ASP A 135 16.43 22.88 14.08
C ASP A 135 14.91 23.10 14.22
N ALA A 136 14.12 22.78 13.18
CA ALA A 136 12.67 22.87 13.23
C ALA A 136 12.04 21.91 14.27
N MET A 137 12.61 20.71 14.45
CA MET A 137 12.18 19.77 15.49
C MET A 137 12.50 20.30 16.89
N GLU A 138 13.68 20.89 17.12
CA GLU A 138 14.06 21.49 18.38
C GLU A 138 13.17 22.69 18.74
N GLU A 139 12.87 23.54 17.76
CA GLU A 139 11.95 24.68 17.89
C GLU A 139 10.49 24.25 18.01
N LYS A 140 10.20 22.98 17.75
CA LYS A 140 8.84 22.41 17.67
C LYS A 140 7.95 23.14 16.67
N ASP A 141 8.50 23.46 15.49
CA ASP A 141 7.71 24.04 14.42
C ASP A 141 6.63 23.07 13.97
N ASN A 142 5.39 23.39 14.36
CA ASN A 142 4.24 22.51 14.21
C ASN A 142 3.96 22.14 12.75
N ALA A 143 4.20 23.07 11.81
CA ALA A 143 3.94 22.83 10.38
C ALA A 143 4.95 21.82 9.81
N THR A 144 6.23 22.00 10.15
CA THR A 144 7.30 21.09 9.73
C THR A 144 7.14 19.72 10.38
N CYS A 145 6.94 19.66 11.71
CA CYS A 145 6.76 18.41 12.43
C CYS A 145 5.58 17.58 11.87
N LEU A 146 4.43 18.22 11.60
CA LEU A 146 3.27 17.57 11.01
C LEU A 146 3.56 17.07 9.58
N THR A 147 4.28 17.84 8.79
CA THR A 147 4.66 17.44 7.42
C THR A 147 5.58 16.23 7.45
N LEU A 148 6.59 16.23 8.31
CA LEU A 148 7.51 15.10 8.48
C LEU A 148 6.78 13.84 8.94
N SER A 149 5.88 13.96 9.91
CA SER A 149 5.06 12.84 10.38
C SER A 149 4.22 12.23 9.24
N ARG A 150 3.60 13.07 8.40
CA ARG A 150 2.84 12.60 7.23
C ARG A 150 3.72 11.90 6.19
N CYS A 151 4.91 12.43 5.93
CA CYS A 151 5.88 11.77 5.04
C CYS A 151 6.31 10.42 5.60
N ALA A 152 6.62 10.36 6.90
CA ALA A 152 6.98 9.11 7.57
C ALA A 152 5.84 8.09 7.55
N ALA A 153 4.61 8.54 7.79
CA ALA A 153 3.42 7.68 7.69
C ALA A 153 3.27 7.07 6.30
N GLN A 154 3.48 7.86 5.24
CA GLN A 154 3.40 7.38 3.85
C GLN A 154 4.46 6.32 3.55
N PHE A 155 5.72 6.54 3.93
CA PHE A 155 6.77 5.55 3.69
C PHE A 155 6.59 4.30 4.55
N ASN A 156 6.19 4.47 5.81
CA ASN A 156 5.87 3.33 6.66
C ASN A 156 4.75 2.47 6.06
N ASN A 157 3.69 3.10 5.55
CA ASN A 157 2.60 2.38 4.89
C ASN A 157 3.11 1.57 3.67
N ILE A 158 3.97 2.16 2.83
CA ILE A 158 4.56 1.44 1.70
C ILE A 158 5.34 0.20 2.16
N LEU A 159 6.23 0.36 3.15
CA LEU A 159 7.09 -0.73 3.64
C LEU A 159 6.28 -1.79 4.39
N GLU A 160 5.30 -1.37 5.19
CA GLU A 160 4.40 -2.28 5.90
C GLU A 160 3.58 -3.12 4.94
N ASP A 161 3.01 -2.52 3.89
CA ASP A 161 2.27 -3.22 2.84
C ASP A 161 3.14 -4.31 2.20
N ILE A 162 4.39 -4.00 1.86
CA ILE A 162 5.33 -4.98 1.30
C ILE A 162 5.58 -6.14 2.28
N TYR A 163 5.80 -5.81 3.55
CA TYR A 163 6.03 -6.82 4.58
C TYR A 163 4.82 -7.74 4.76
N ILE A 164 3.63 -7.20 4.97
CA ILE A 164 2.43 -8.00 5.21
C ILE A 164 2.06 -8.84 3.99
N GLU A 165 2.22 -8.30 2.79
CA GLU A 165 1.95 -9.01 1.54
C GLU A 165 2.94 -10.15 1.31
N ALA A 166 4.23 -9.95 1.61
CA ALA A 166 5.24 -11.00 1.53
C ALA A 166 4.90 -12.15 2.49
N ARG A 167 4.57 -11.83 3.75
CA ARG A 167 4.14 -12.83 4.75
C ARG A 167 2.88 -13.58 4.32
N MET A 168 1.89 -12.87 3.80
CA MET A 168 0.66 -13.50 3.31
C MET A 168 0.89 -14.38 2.09
N CYS A 169 1.79 -13.99 1.19
CA CYS A 169 2.17 -14.81 0.02
C CYS A 169 2.94 -16.08 0.43
N GLU A 170 3.77 -15.99 1.46
CA GLU A 170 4.53 -17.13 1.99
C GLU A 170 3.63 -18.14 2.72
N GLU A 171 2.79 -17.66 3.65
CA GLU A 171 1.95 -18.53 4.46
C GLU A 171 0.72 -19.09 3.70
N TYR A 172 0.21 -18.34 2.71
CA TYR A 172 -0.99 -18.72 1.94
C TYR A 172 -0.76 -18.68 0.42
N PRO A 173 0.25 -19.43 -0.10
CA PRO A 173 0.66 -19.34 -1.50
C PRO A 173 -0.44 -19.73 -2.50
N VAL A 174 -1.37 -20.57 -2.10
CA VAL A 174 -2.46 -21.04 -2.97
C VAL A 174 -3.68 -20.10 -2.91
N THR A 175 -3.89 -19.43 -1.78
CA THR A 175 -5.14 -18.70 -1.54
C THR A 175 -5.01 -17.21 -1.92
N PHE A 176 -3.98 -16.51 -1.44
CA PHE A 176 -3.89 -15.06 -1.57
C PHE A 176 -2.79 -14.59 -2.52
N LYS A 177 -1.71 -15.36 -2.67
CA LYS A 177 -0.53 -14.92 -3.45
C LYS A 177 -0.87 -14.44 -4.85
N GLN A 178 -1.67 -15.19 -5.61
CA GLN A 178 -2.01 -14.80 -6.97
C GLN A 178 -2.77 -13.48 -7.01
N GLY A 179 -3.74 -13.29 -6.11
CA GLY A 179 -4.54 -12.07 -6.05
C GLY A 179 -3.70 -10.86 -5.64
N ILE A 180 -2.82 -10.99 -4.64
CA ILE A 180 -1.90 -9.94 -4.21
C ILE A 180 -0.97 -9.56 -5.37
N GLN A 181 -0.32 -10.53 -6.02
CA GLN A 181 0.63 -10.28 -7.08
C GLN A 181 0.01 -9.59 -8.30
N ILE A 182 -1.19 -10.01 -8.75
CA ILE A 182 -1.84 -9.34 -9.88
C ILE A 182 -2.27 -7.92 -9.53
N ASN A 183 -2.68 -7.65 -8.28
CA ASN A 183 -3.02 -6.30 -7.82
C ASN A 183 -1.77 -5.40 -7.83
N ASN A 184 -0.64 -5.87 -7.33
CA ASN A 184 0.60 -5.12 -7.29
C ASN A 184 1.09 -4.76 -8.70
N LEU A 185 1.10 -5.73 -9.61
CA LEU A 185 1.45 -5.48 -11.00
C LEU A 185 0.49 -4.47 -11.64
N ARG A 186 -0.82 -4.63 -11.44
CA ARG A 186 -1.82 -3.73 -12.01
C ARG A 186 -1.73 -2.33 -11.43
N MET A 187 -1.53 -2.19 -10.12
CA MET A 187 -1.35 -0.89 -9.47
C MET A 187 -0.13 -0.17 -10.04
N SER A 188 1.00 -0.86 -10.18
CA SER A 188 2.21 -0.29 -10.79
C SER A 188 2.00 0.12 -12.25
N GLU A 189 1.22 -0.65 -13.03
CA GLU A 189 0.87 -0.29 -14.41
C GLU A 189 -0.05 0.94 -14.52
N LEU A 190 -0.89 1.18 -13.51
CA LEU A 190 -1.82 2.31 -13.46
C LEU A 190 -1.17 3.59 -12.96
N ILE A 191 -0.01 3.52 -12.31
CA ILE A 191 0.75 4.72 -11.92
C ILE A 191 1.21 5.42 -13.21
N PRO A 192 0.88 6.72 -13.39
CA PRO A 192 1.33 7.47 -14.56
C PRO A 192 2.86 7.56 -14.62
N SER A 193 3.42 7.75 -15.81
CA SER A 193 4.85 8.02 -15.97
C SER A 193 5.24 9.32 -15.23
N ILE A 194 6.53 9.48 -14.94
CA ILE A 194 7.03 10.69 -14.26
C ILE A 194 6.60 11.96 -15.01
N GLN A 195 6.71 11.95 -16.34
CA GLN A 195 6.34 13.13 -17.14
C GLN A 195 4.83 13.41 -17.05
N GLU A 196 3.98 12.40 -17.13
CA GLU A 196 2.53 12.58 -16.99
C GLU A 196 2.17 13.12 -15.60
N GLN A 197 2.85 12.67 -14.54
CA GLN A 197 2.64 13.18 -13.18
C GLN A 197 3.05 14.66 -13.08
N ILE A 198 4.19 15.05 -13.68
CA ILE A 198 4.63 16.45 -13.75
C ILE A 198 3.60 17.29 -14.51
N ASP A 199 3.17 16.84 -15.69
CA ASP A 199 2.21 17.55 -16.54
C ASP A 199 0.84 17.71 -15.86
N CYS A 200 0.46 16.75 -15.03
CA CYS A 200 -0.74 16.80 -14.19
C CYS A 200 -0.57 17.62 -12.91
N GLY A 201 0.61 18.16 -12.64
CA GLY A 201 0.88 19.03 -11.48
C GLY A 201 0.99 18.28 -10.14
N TYR A 202 1.39 17.02 -10.15
CA TYR A 202 1.64 16.27 -8.93
C TYR A 202 2.76 16.92 -8.11
N GLN A 203 2.62 16.90 -6.80
CA GLN A 203 3.67 17.41 -5.92
C GLN A 203 4.91 16.49 -5.97
N PRO A 204 6.13 17.04 -5.85
CA PRO A 204 7.38 16.27 -5.91
C PRO A 204 7.38 15.06 -4.97
N PHE A 205 6.90 15.23 -3.74
CA PHE A 205 6.79 14.13 -2.77
C PHE A 205 5.87 13.00 -3.26
N SER A 206 4.75 13.34 -3.92
CA SER A 206 3.82 12.33 -4.47
C SER A 206 4.46 11.55 -5.61
N ILE A 207 5.23 12.23 -6.49
CA ILE A 207 5.97 11.58 -7.57
C ILE A 207 6.98 10.59 -6.98
N MET A 208 7.80 11.02 -6.01
CA MET A 208 8.76 10.16 -5.34
C MET A 208 8.11 8.97 -4.64
N SER A 209 7.01 9.21 -3.92
CA SER A 209 6.25 8.13 -3.26
C SER A 209 5.75 7.08 -4.26
N ASN A 210 5.25 7.51 -5.42
CA ASN A 210 4.80 6.61 -6.48
C ASN A 210 5.94 5.79 -7.09
N LEU A 211 7.13 6.38 -7.25
CA LEU A 211 8.33 5.67 -7.73
C LEU A 211 8.78 4.62 -6.71
N ILE A 212 8.88 4.99 -5.44
CA ILE A 212 9.26 4.08 -4.35
C ILE A 212 8.24 2.94 -4.24
N LEU A 213 6.94 3.25 -4.24
CA LEU A 213 5.87 2.26 -4.19
C LEU A 213 5.97 1.25 -5.35
N SER A 214 6.16 1.74 -6.57
CA SER A 214 6.29 0.89 -7.76
C SER A 214 7.52 -0.01 -7.67
N TYR A 215 8.66 0.55 -7.28
CA TYR A 215 9.91 -0.19 -7.09
C TYR A 215 9.76 -1.27 -6.01
N CYS A 216 9.28 -0.91 -4.83
CA CYS A 216 9.11 -1.85 -3.71
C CYS A 216 8.17 -3.02 -4.07
N ARG A 217 7.10 -2.77 -4.82
CA ARG A 217 6.11 -3.79 -5.17
C ARG A 217 6.49 -4.70 -6.34
N THR A 218 7.27 -4.19 -7.28
CA THR A 218 7.52 -4.90 -8.56
C THR A 218 9.00 -5.03 -8.91
N GLY A 219 9.90 -4.41 -8.16
CA GLY A 219 11.33 -4.31 -8.49
C GLY A 219 11.59 -3.40 -9.68
N ASN A 220 10.61 -2.59 -10.11
CA ASN A 220 10.72 -1.77 -11.30
C ASN A 220 9.92 -0.46 -11.15
N ILE A 221 10.30 0.56 -11.92
CA ILE A 221 9.51 1.78 -12.06
C ILE A 221 8.82 1.78 -13.43
N ASN A 222 7.53 2.13 -13.45
CA ASN A 222 6.77 2.23 -14.68
C ASN A 222 7.06 3.55 -15.40
N ASN A 223 8.30 3.70 -15.90
CA ASN A 223 8.71 4.88 -16.63
C ASN A 223 8.90 4.58 -18.11
N ARG A 224 7.81 4.61 -18.87
CA ARG A 224 7.79 4.25 -20.30
C ARG A 224 8.38 5.33 -21.22
N THR A 225 8.68 6.51 -20.71
CA THR A 225 9.05 7.69 -21.52
C THR A 225 10.56 7.93 -21.54
N ASN A 226 11.40 7.05 -21.02
CA ASN A 226 12.84 7.25 -20.87
C ASN A 226 13.17 8.60 -20.19
N TYR A 227 12.31 9.05 -19.26
CA TYR A 227 12.56 10.22 -18.48
C TYR A 227 13.80 10.02 -17.61
N SER A 228 14.75 10.94 -17.71
CA SER A 228 15.92 11.01 -16.84
C SER A 228 15.97 12.41 -16.22
N GLY A 229 16.33 12.52 -14.95
CA GLY A 229 16.44 13.79 -14.28
C GLY A 229 16.24 13.69 -12.77
N GLU A 230 15.85 14.79 -12.14
CA GLU A 230 15.83 14.99 -10.70
C GLU A 230 15.21 13.82 -9.90
N TYR A 231 14.05 13.33 -10.34
CA TYR A 231 13.34 12.27 -9.63
C TYR A 231 14.05 10.91 -9.71
N THR A 232 14.60 10.56 -10.87
CA THR A 232 15.34 9.29 -11.05
C THR A 232 16.68 9.33 -10.34
N ASP A 233 17.33 10.49 -10.32
CA ASP A 233 18.59 10.70 -9.60
C ASP A 233 18.36 10.62 -8.10
N THR A 234 17.33 11.28 -7.59
CA THR A 234 16.93 11.20 -6.18
C THR A 234 16.55 9.76 -5.77
N LEU A 235 15.81 9.04 -6.62
CA LEU A 235 15.52 7.62 -6.36
C LEU A 235 16.80 6.80 -6.27
N SER A 236 17.74 7.02 -7.19
CA SER A 236 19.05 6.33 -7.19
C SER A 236 19.82 6.58 -5.90
N ASP A 237 19.80 7.82 -5.38
CA ASP A 237 20.44 8.17 -4.09
C ASP A 237 19.78 7.47 -2.89
N CYS A 238 18.49 7.11 -3.01
CA CYS A 238 17.75 6.44 -1.95
C CYS A 238 17.76 4.90 -2.05
N MET A 239 18.23 4.31 -3.15
CA MET A 239 18.09 2.87 -3.44
C MET A 239 18.69 1.99 -2.35
N ASP A 240 19.90 2.28 -1.88
CA ASP A 240 20.55 1.46 -0.84
C ASP A 240 19.73 1.43 0.45
N TYR A 241 19.13 2.57 0.85
CA TYR A 241 18.27 2.66 2.03
C TYR A 241 16.94 1.92 1.85
N ILE A 242 16.37 1.97 0.64
CA ILE A 242 15.15 1.24 0.31
C ILE A 242 15.40 -0.26 0.33
N ASP A 243 16.52 -0.71 -0.26
CA ASP A 243 16.89 -2.12 -0.29
C ASP A 243 17.20 -2.64 1.12
N ASP A 244 17.89 -1.88 1.96
CA ASP A 244 18.13 -2.23 3.36
C ASP A 244 16.81 -2.35 4.15
N ALA A 245 15.85 -1.44 3.93
CA ALA A 245 14.53 -1.50 4.53
C ALA A 245 13.76 -2.75 4.07
N LEU A 246 13.78 -3.07 2.76
CA LEU A 246 13.15 -4.28 2.23
C LEU A 246 13.78 -5.57 2.78
N ILE A 247 15.10 -5.60 2.97
CA ILE A 247 15.80 -6.73 3.61
C ILE A 247 15.36 -6.85 5.07
N ALA A 248 15.27 -5.75 5.80
CA ALA A 248 14.81 -5.76 7.19
C ALA A 248 13.37 -6.27 7.36
N THR A 249 12.51 -6.10 6.34
CA THR A 249 11.13 -6.64 6.35
C THR A 249 11.06 -8.15 6.09
N GLN A 250 12.14 -8.78 5.63
CA GLN A 250 12.19 -10.21 5.32
C GLN A 250 12.64 -11.08 6.50
N GLY A 251 13.08 -10.46 7.60
CA GLY A 251 13.70 -11.07 8.77
C GLY A 251 12.79 -11.75 9.80
#